data_4a33e2df3127ec341f6e294de4ca8db2
#
_entry.id   4a33e2df3127ec341f6e294de4ca8db2
#
_cell.length_a   1.000
_cell.length_b   1.000
_cell.length_c   1.000
_cell.angle_alpha   90.00
_cell.angle_beta   90.00
_cell.angle_gamma   90.00
#
_symmetry.space_group_name_H-M   'P 1'
#
loop_
_entity.id
_entity.type
_entity.pdbx_description
1 polymer ?
#
loop_
_entity_poly.entity_id
_entity_poly.type
_entity_poly.pdbx_seq_one_letter_code
_entity_poly.pdbx_strand_id
1 'polypeptide(L)'
;LIANSPLAEQYFKFLNLSLSLSFISIELTLLKFINYGLMTIFFFVVGLEIKRELTSGHLASVRNAAAPFIAAIGGMALPALIYLAIAGGSAVQGWAIPVATDIALAVGILVLMGERATDGMKTFLLALAVIDDIGAILIIAIFFSTGAIVSWLVAALGAVLAVFVLQKLGVLQIYVYFIVGILLWISLYKAGIHPTLAGVIMGLLTPAVAVSAKNHEHLVDVEDGTLTIVEKLEGDFHRFSAFIVVPIFAFANSGIELSSAAIKAAIASPIAWGIFAGLVIGKPLGIFLTSKVAVAAKLVELPVGTKNQALVAVGS
;
A
#
# COMPACT_ATOMS: atom_id res chain seq x y z
N LEU A 1 15.87 -9.60 16.25
CA LEU A 1 16.58 -10.49 17.21
C LEU A 1 17.60 -11.38 16.50
N ILE A 2 17.22 -12.16 15.45
CA ILE A 2 18.11 -13.12 14.76
C ILE A 2 19.33 -12.40 14.17
N ALA A 3 19.14 -11.26 13.49
CA ALA A 3 20.21 -10.46 12.90
C ALA A 3 21.23 -9.91 13.93
N ASN A 4 20.93 -10.01 15.24
CA ASN A 4 21.79 -9.60 16.35
C ASN A 4 22.14 -10.76 17.29
N SER A 5 22.15 -11.98 16.76
CA SER A 5 22.45 -13.22 17.45
C SER A 5 23.60 -13.96 16.75
N PRO A 6 24.13 -15.06 17.33
CA PRO A 6 25.12 -15.91 16.65
C PRO A 6 24.63 -16.51 15.32
N LEU A 7 23.33 -16.45 15.04
CA LEU A 7 22.73 -16.92 13.79
C LEU A 7 22.65 -15.83 12.69
N ALA A 8 23.17 -14.63 12.93
CA ALA A 8 23.10 -13.51 11.98
C ALA A 8 23.67 -13.86 10.61
N GLU A 9 24.85 -14.50 10.58
CA GLU A 9 25.49 -14.89 9.32
C GLU A 9 24.65 -15.87 8.50
N GLN A 10 24.02 -16.85 9.15
CA GLN A 10 23.13 -17.81 8.50
C GLN A 10 21.86 -17.14 7.98
N TYR A 11 21.29 -16.22 8.76
CA TYR A 11 20.12 -15.43 8.36
C TYR A 11 20.39 -14.61 7.08
N PHE A 12 21.49 -13.86 7.03
CA PHE A 12 21.84 -13.09 5.85
C PHE A 12 22.22 -13.98 4.67
N LYS A 13 22.92 -15.11 4.88
CA LYS A 13 23.17 -16.10 3.82
C LYS A 13 21.88 -16.68 3.26
N PHE A 14 20.92 -17.01 4.10
CA PHE A 14 19.62 -17.50 3.68
C PHE A 14 18.87 -16.49 2.80
N LEU A 15 18.81 -15.23 3.21
CA LEU A 15 18.14 -14.17 2.43
C LEU A 15 18.85 -13.86 1.10
N ASN A 16 20.15 -14.09 1.03
CA ASN A 16 20.97 -13.88 -0.17
C ASN A 16 21.08 -15.11 -1.08
N LEU A 17 20.36 -16.21 -0.79
CA LEU A 17 20.27 -17.35 -1.70
C LEU A 17 19.79 -16.90 -3.07
N SER A 18 20.55 -17.23 -4.11
CA SER A 18 20.21 -16.90 -5.49
C SER A 18 19.17 -17.86 -6.04
N LEU A 19 18.08 -17.30 -6.53
CA LEU A 19 17.01 -17.99 -7.26
C LEU A 19 17.13 -17.60 -8.74
N SER A 20 17.54 -18.51 -9.59
CA SER A 20 17.64 -18.26 -11.03
C SER A 20 16.48 -18.90 -11.79
N LEU A 21 15.73 -18.07 -12.51
CA LEU A 21 14.70 -18.49 -13.45
C LEU A 21 15.28 -18.38 -14.87
N SER A 22 16.07 -19.38 -15.25
CA SER A 22 16.89 -19.36 -16.47
C SER A 22 16.08 -19.11 -17.75
N PHE A 23 14.84 -19.63 -17.82
CA PHE A 23 13.97 -19.50 -19.00
C PHE A 23 13.48 -18.07 -19.28
N ILE A 24 13.51 -17.17 -18.28
CA ILE A 24 13.14 -15.74 -18.43
C ILE A 24 14.30 -14.80 -18.14
N SER A 25 15.51 -15.35 -17.94
CA SER A 25 16.71 -14.59 -17.57
C SER A 25 16.46 -13.62 -16.41
N ILE A 26 15.87 -14.14 -15.33
CA ILE A 26 15.65 -13.42 -14.07
C ILE A 26 16.47 -14.11 -12.99
N GLU A 27 17.37 -13.35 -12.37
CA GLU A 27 18.13 -13.75 -11.19
C GLU A 27 17.71 -12.87 -10.02
N LEU A 28 17.16 -13.48 -8.99
CA LEU A 28 16.72 -12.81 -7.78
C LEU A 28 17.36 -13.46 -6.56
N THR A 29 17.72 -12.68 -5.56
CA THR A 29 17.94 -13.24 -4.23
C THR A 29 16.60 -13.59 -3.61
N LEU A 30 16.60 -14.49 -2.60
CA LEU A 30 15.39 -14.80 -1.85
C LEU A 30 14.76 -13.52 -1.26
N LEU A 31 15.56 -12.59 -0.75
CA LEU A 31 15.09 -11.28 -0.29
C LEU A 31 14.36 -10.51 -1.39
N LYS A 32 14.93 -10.44 -2.59
CA LYS A 32 14.26 -9.78 -3.72
C LYS A 32 13.00 -10.51 -4.16
N PHE A 33 12.98 -11.85 -4.12
CA PHE A 33 11.78 -12.62 -4.41
C PHE A 33 10.65 -12.33 -3.41
N ILE A 34 10.97 -12.24 -2.12
CA ILE A 34 10.00 -11.83 -1.08
C ILE A 34 9.48 -10.43 -1.38
N ASN A 35 10.37 -9.47 -1.64
CA ASN A 35 10.01 -8.07 -1.84
C ASN A 35 9.26 -7.81 -3.16
N TYR A 36 9.50 -8.59 -4.21
CA TYR A 36 8.87 -8.40 -5.51
C TYR A 36 7.75 -9.40 -5.79
N GLY A 37 7.93 -10.67 -5.40
CA GLY A 37 6.95 -11.73 -5.64
C GLY A 37 5.84 -11.74 -4.58
N LEU A 38 6.19 -11.98 -3.31
CA LEU A 38 5.19 -12.06 -2.25
C LEU A 38 4.47 -10.72 -2.03
N MET A 39 5.21 -9.61 -2.07
CA MET A 39 4.57 -8.29 -1.93
C MET A 39 3.64 -7.94 -3.09
N THR A 40 3.79 -8.57 -4.27
CA THR A 40 2.79 -8.41 -5.34
C THR A 40 1.42 -8.94 -4.92
N ILE A 41 1.38 -10.02 -4.13
CA ILE A 41 0.11 -10.57 -3.61
C ILE A 41 -0.50 -9.60 -2.58
N PHE A 42 0.31 -9.04 -1.69
CA PHE A 42 -0.16 -8.00 -0.77
C PHE A 42 -0.74 -6.80 -1.53
N PHE A 43 -0.01 -6.28 -2.50
CA PHE A 43 -0.48 -5.15 -3.31
C PHE A 43 -1.66 -5.50 -4.22
N PHE A 44 -1.86 -6.77 -4.57
CA PHE A 44 -3.09 -7.22 -5.23
C PHE A 44 -4.30 -7.07 -4.31
N VAL A 45 -4.18 -7.47 -3.04
CA VAL A 45 -5.24 -7.29 -2.03
C VAL A 45 -5.54 -5.80 -1.83
N VAL A 46 -4.51 -4.96 -1.69
CA VAL A 46 -4.67 -3.49 -1.60
C VAL A 46 -5.39 -2.96 -2.85
N GLY A 47 -5.04 -3.44 -4.05
CA GLY A 47 -5.73 -3.07 -5.29
C GLY A 47 -7.21 -3.46 -5.31
N LEU A 48 -7.57 -4.62 -4.73
CA LEU A 48 -8.97 -5.06 -4.56
C LEU A 48 -9.70 -4.18 -3.54
N GLU A 49 -9.08 -3.84 -2.41
CA GLU A 49 -9.62 -2.90 -1.42
C GLU A 49 -9.92 -1.54 -2.05
N ILE A 50 -8.95 -0.98 -2.77
CA ILE A 50 -9.13 0.28 -3.50
C ILE A 50 -10.29 0.16 -4.48
N LYS A 51 -10.37 -0.95 -5.24
CA LYS A 51 -11.45 -1.19 -6.19
C LYS A 51 -12.80 -1.22 -5.50
N ARG A 52 -12.92 -1.93 -4.38
CA ARG A 52 -14.15 -2.00 -3.58
C ARG A 52 -14.56 -0.61 -3.09
N GLU A 53 -13.62 0.14 -2.50
CA GLU A 53 -13.91 1.49 -1.99
C GLU A 53 -14.37 2.45 -3.10
N LEU A 54 -13.81 2.33 -4.31
CA LEU A 54 -14.19 3.16 -5.46
C LEU A 54 -15.55 2.75 -6.08
N THR A 55 -15.98 1.49 -5.94
CA THR A 55 -17.21 1.00 -6.59
C THR A 55 -18.40 0.97 -5.64
N SER A 56 -18.23 0.48 -4.42
CA SER A 56 -19.31 0.28 -3.44
C SER A 56 -19.03 0.92 -2.08
N GLY A 57 -17.79 1.39 -1.84
CA GLY A 57 -17.39 1.99 -0.57
C GLY A 57 -17.60 3.51 -0.49
N HIS A 58 -16.97 4.11 0.51
CA HIS A 58 -17.10 5.54 0.81
C HIS A 58 -16.49 6.45 -0.27
N LEU A 59 -15.52 5.95 -1.03
CA LEU A 59 -14.90 6.67 -2.15
C LEU A 59 -15.72 6.65 -3.44
N ALA A 60 -16.82 5.91 -3.49
CA ALA A 60 -17.73 5.88 -4.64
C ALA A 60 -18.43 7.23 -4.88
N SER A 61 -18.53 8.08 -3.85
CA SER A 61 -19.08 9.44 -3.94
C SER A 61 -17.98 10.49 -3.83
N VAL A 62 -17.87 11.37 -4.82
CA VAL A 62 -16.89 12.49 -4.82
C VAL A 62 -17.06 13.38 -3.59
N ARG A 63 -18.30 13.62 -3.13
CA ARG A 63 -18.57 14.42 -1.95
C ARG A 63 -18.00 13.79 -0.68
N ASN A 64 -18.14 12.48 -0.52
CA ASN A 64 -17.63 11.75 0.64
C ASN A 64 -16.11 11.58 0.59
N ALA A 65 -15.54 11.40 -0.60
CA ALA A 65 -14.12 11.25 -0.82
C ALA A 65 -13.33 12.56 -0.67
N ALA A 66 -13.97 13.73 -0.86
CA ALA A 66 -13.28 15.01 -0.90
C ALA A 66 -12.53 15.35 0.38
N ALA A 67 -13.14 15.12 1.55
CA ALA A 67 -12.51 15.43 2.85
C ALA A 67 -11.29 14.51 3.13
N PRO A 68 -11.38 13.17 3.04
CA PRO A 68 -10.21 12.30 3.16
C PRO A 68 -9.14 12.59 2.11
N PHE A 69 -9.52 12.94 0.87
CA PHE A 69 -8.58 13.24 -0.20
C PHE A 69 -7.71 14.46 0.09
N ILE A 70 -8.33 15.57 0.54
CA ILE A 70 -7.59 16.79 0.91
C ILE A 70 -6.70 16.52 2.13
N ALA A 71 -7.21 15.77 3.10
CA ALA A 71 -6.44 15.37 4.27
C ALA A 71 -5.22 14.50 3.90
N ALA A 72 -5.39 13.55 2.97
CA ALA A 72 -4.29 12.70 2.48
C ALA A 72 -3.21 13.52 1.77
N ILE A 73 -3.58 14.50 0.93
CA ILE A 73 -2.59 15.41 0.32
C ILE A 73 -1.76 16.11 1.40
N GLY A 74 -2.38 16.61 2.46
CA GLY A 74 -1.65 17.21 3.58
C GLY A 74 -0.79 16.21 4.34
N GLY A 75 -1.34 15.02 4.59
CA GLY A 75 -0.65 13.90 5.24
C GLY A 75 0.54 13.34 4.46
N MET A 76 0.58 13.54 3.14
CA MET A 76 1.73 13.20 2.29
C MET A 76 2.70 14.37 2.10
N ALA A 77 2.18 15.58 1.83
CA ALA A 77 3.01 16.72 1.49
C ALA A 77 3.83 17.25 2.67
N LEU A 78 3.22 17.39 3.85
CA LEU A 78 3.93 17.99 4.99
C LEU A 78 5.04 17.09 5.55
N PRO A 79 4.88 15.76 5.70
CA PRO A 79 6.00 14.88 6.02
C PRO A 79 7.16 14.94 5.03
N ALA A 80 6.84 14.97 3.72
CA ALA A 80 7.83 15.10 2.67
C ALA A 80 8.61 16.41 2.78
N LEU A 81 7.92 17.54 3.00
CA LEU A 81 8.55 18.85 3.17
C LEU A 81 9.42 18.92 4.43
N ILE A 82 8.96 18.38 5.55
CA ILE A 82 9.73 18.32 6.81
C ILE A 82 10.99 17.47 6.59
N TYR A 83 10.85 16.30 5.94
CA TYR A 83 12.00 15.48 5.61
C TYR A 83 13.01 16.24 4.76
N LEU A 84 12.57 16.90 3.69
CA LEU A 84 13.44 17.68 2.81
C LEU A 84 14.11 18.86 3.54
N ALA A 85 13.42 19.50 4.48
CA ALA A 85 13.98 20.59 5.29
C ALA A 85 15.08 20.11 6.24
N ILE A 86 14.96 18.90 6.81
CA ILE A 86 15.91 18.35 7.80
C ILE A 86 17.04 17.57 7.12
N ALA A 87 16.72 16.71 6.14
CA ALA A 87 17.63 15.76 5.51
C ALA A 87 18.02 16.15 4.08
N GLY A 88 17.55 17.30 3.59
CA GLY A 88 17.78 17.77 2.23
C GLY A 88 19.27 17.90 1.88
N GLY A 89 19.59 17.95 0.59
CA GLY A 89 20.95 18.00 0.05
C GLY A 89 21.50 16.62 -0.28
N SER A 90 22.03 15.85 0.67
CA SER A 90 22.67 14.55 0.40
C SER A 90 21.70 13.36 0.33
N ALA A 91 20.46 13.51 0.80
CA ALA A 91 19.50 12.41 0.96
C ALA A 91 18.10 12.74 0.42
N VAL A 92 18.01 13.57 -0.60
CA VAL A 92 16.73 13.99 -1.22
C VAL A 92 15.84 12.81 -1.58
N GLN A 93 16.39 11.71 -2.06
CA GLN A 93 15.61 10.54 -2.50
C GLN A 93 14.79 9.87 -1.39
N GLY A 94 15.11 10.11 -0.10
CA GLY A 94 14.37 9.53 1.02
C GLY A 94 13.06 10.24 1.38
N TRP A 95 12.66 11.29 0.67
CA TRP A 95 11.48 12.11 1.00
C TRP A 95 10.17 11.33 1.02
N ALA A 96 10.08 10.26 0.26
CA ALA A 96 8.87 9.43 0.21
C ALA A 96 8.74 8.45 1.38
N ILE A 97 9.80 8.21 2.16
CA ILE A 97 9.75 7.26 3.28
C ILE A 97 8.71 7.68 4.34
N PRO A 98 8.67 8.93 4.84
CA PRO A 98 7.68 9.34 5.82
C PRO A 98 6.28 9.60 5.22
N VAL A 99 6.09 9.41 3.94
CA VAL A 99 4.78 9.56 3.28
C VAL A 99 3.89 8.34 3.51
N ALA A 100 4.47 7.13 3.44
CA ALA A 100 3.72 5.88 3.58
C ALA A 100 3.05 5.74 4.95
N THR A 101 1.87 5.09 4.99
CA THR A 101 1.10 4.82 6.22
C THR A 101 0.94 3.33 6.41
N ASP A 102 0.94 2.89 7.67
CA ASP A 102 0.52 1.55 8.04
C ASP A 102 -0.96 1.58 8.47
N ILE A 103 -1.84 1.16 7.57
CA ILE A 103 -3.30 1.08 7.82
C ILE A 103 -3.59 0.13 8.97
N ALA A 104 -2.89 -1.00 9.07
CA ALA A 104 -3.15 -1.99 10.10
C ALA A 104 -2.88 -1.43 11.50
N LEU A 105 -1.82 -0.63 11.64
CA LEU A 105 -1.52 0.06 12.89
C LEU A 105 -2.59 1.11 13.23
N ALA A 106 -2.98 1.92 12.25
CA ALA A 106 -3.99 2.96 12.41
C ALA A 106 -5.35 2.37 12.81
N VAL A 107 -5.80 1.31 12.15
CA VAL A 107 -7.04 0.58 12.49
C VAL A 107 -6.91 -0.10 13.85
N GLY A 108 -5.74 -0.68 14.17
CA GLY A 108 -5.48 -1.28 15.48
C GLY A 108 -5.65 -0.30 16.62
N ILE A 109 -5.10 0.91 16.49
CA ILE A 109 -5.27 2.00 17.48
C ILE A 109 -6.75 2.40 17.57
N LEU A 110 -7.44 2.51 16.45
CA LEU A 110 -8.87 2.85 16.41
C LEU A 110 -9.73 1.82 17.13
N VAL A 111 -9.43 0.53 16.97
CA VAL A 111 -10.11 -0.56 17.71
C VAL A 111 -9.83 -0.47 19.20
N LEU A 112 -8.62 -0.13 19.63
CA LEU A 112 -8.27 0.07 21.02
C LEU A 112 -8.99 1.28 21.65
N MET A 113 -9.36 2.30 20.86
CA MET A 113 -10.16 3.43 21.33
C MET A 113 -11.63 3.04 21.64
N GLY A 114 -12.11 1.92 21.13
CA GLY A 114 -13.44 1.39 21.36
C GLY A 114 -14.55 2.40 21.04
N GLU A 115 -15.48 2.61 21.98
CA GLU A 115 -16.64 3.52 21.83
C GLU A 115 -16.26 5.01 21.68
N ARG A 116 -15.01 5.39 21.97
CA ARG A 116 -14.54 6.77 21.78
C ARG A 116 -14.32 7.11 20.29
N ALA A 117 -14.14 6.11 19.46
CA ALA A 117 -14.03 6.26 18.02
C ALA A 117 -15.44 6.23 17.40
N THR A 118 -15.95 7.37 16.95
CA THR A 118 -17.23 7.44 16.24
C THR A 118 -17.14 6.72 14.89
N ASP A 119 -18.26 6.23 14.38
CA ASP A 119 -18.29 5.55 13.08
C ASP A 119 -17.85 6.48 11.94
N GLY A 120 -18.16 7.78 12.05
CA GLY A 120 -17.63 8.79 11.12
C GLY A 120 -16.10 8.92 11.14
N MET A 121 -15.46 8.79 12.32
CA MET A 121 -14.00 8.76 12.44
C MET A 121 -13.41 7.51 11.79
N LYS A 122 -14.00 6.34 12.04
CA LYS A 122 -13.55 5.07 11.47
C LYS A 122 -13.59 5.13 9.95
N THR A 123 -14.72 5.56 9.40
CA THR A 123 -14.93 5.75 7.97
C THR A 123 -13.94 6.73 7.35
N PHE A 124 -13.74 7.89 8.01
CA PHE A 124 -12.80 8.91 7.55
C PHE A 124 -11.37 8.37 7.55
N LEU A 125 -10.93 7.68 8.61
CA LEU A 125 -9.60 7.08 8.71
C LEU A 125 -9.37 6.02 7.64
N LEU A 126 -10.34 5.12 7.43
CA LEU A 126 -10.24 4.08 6.40
C LEU A 126 -10.15 4.69 5.00
N ALA A 127 -11.01 5.66 4.69
CA ALA A 127 -10.95 6.35 3.40
C ALA A 127 -9.64 7.13 3.21
N LEU A 128 -9.15 7.81 4.26
CA LEU A 128 -7.86 8.50 4.26
C LEU A 128 -6.73 7.53 3.97
N ALA A 129 -6.70 6.39 4.67
CA ALA A 129 -5.65 5.38 4.54
C ALA A 129 -5.61 4.77 3.12
N VAL A 130 -6.77 4.46 2.54
CA VAL A 130 -6.85 3.96 1.14
C VAL A 130 -6.32 5.01 0.15
N ILE A 131 -6.66 6.30 0.32
CA ILE A 131 -6.15 7.36 -0.55
C ILE A 131 -4.64 7.57 -0.37
N ASP A 132 -4.15 7.48 0.86
CA ASP A 132 -2.73 7.59 1.17
C ASP A 132 -1.92 6.47 0.52
N ASP A 133 -2.43 5.23 0.53
CA ASP A 133 -1.84 4.09 -0.16
C ASP A 133 -1.81 4.29 -1.68
N ILE A 134 -2.90 4.78 -2.27
CA ILE A 134 -2.93 5.14 -3.70
C ILE A 134 -1.86 6.19 -3.99
N GLY A 135 -1.75 7.20 -3.14
CA GLY A 135 -0.74 8.25 -3.27
C GLY A 135 0.68 7.71 -3.17
N ALA A 136 0.96 6.87 -2.19
CA ALA A 136 2.27 6.23 -2.01
C ALA A 136 2.65 5.35 -3.21
N ILE A 137 1.71 4.56 -3.72
CA ILE A 137 1.91 3.73 -4.93
C ILE A 137 2.23 4.58 -6.15
N LEU A 138 1.51 5.70 -6.36
CA LEU A 138 1.77 6.63 -7.47
C LEU A 138 3.14 7.30 -7.32
N ILE A 139 3.51 7.71 -6.12
CA ILE A 139 4.84 8.28 -5.83
C ILE A 139 5.93 7.26 -6.20
N ILE A 140 5.81 6.01 -5.76
CA ILE A 140 6.77 4.95 -6.08
C ILE A 140 6.84 4.74 -7.59
N ALA A 141 5.70 4.67 -8.27
CA ALA A 141 5.64 4.44 -9.71
C ALA A 141 6.29 5.57 -10.53
N ILE A 142 6.11 6.83 -10.12
CA ILE A 142 6.57 7.99 -10.87
C ILE A 142 8.03 8.34 -10.54
N PHE A 143 8.39 8.38 -9.26
CA PHE A 143 9.66 8.94 -8.81
C PHE A 143 10.77 7.89 -8.58
N PHE A 144 10.41 6.62 -8.36
CA PHE A 144 11.35 5.57 -8.00
C PHE A 144 11.52 4.50 -9.09
N SER A 145 10.99 4.71 -10.29
CA SER A 145 11.26 3.88 -11.46
C SER A 145 12.61 4.25 -12.06
N THR A 146 13.47 3.27 -12.28
CA THR A 146 14.82 3.44 -12.82
C THR A 146 14.85 3.03 -14.29
N GLY A 147 14.95 3.99 -15.22
CA GLY A 147 15.29 3.77 -16.63
C GLY A 147 14.33 2.82 -17.36
N ALA A 148 13.20 3.35 -17.83
CA ALA A 148 12.17 2.55 -18.47
C ALA A 148 12.57 2.00 -19.84
N ILE A 149 12.64 0.68 -20.01
CA ILE A 149 12.84 0.02 -21.31
C ILE A 149 11.51 -0.01 -22.05
N VAL A 150 11.38 0.79 -23.11
CA VAL A 150 10.13 1.03 -23.86
C VAL A 150 9.49 -0.26 -24.39
N SER A 151 10.27 -1.23 -24.89
CA SER A 151 9.72 -2.49 -25.39
C SER A 151 8.96 -3.27 -24.32
N TRP A 152 9.46 -3.29 -23.09
CA TRP A 152 8.80 -3.95 -21.96
C TRP A 152 7.61 -3.14 -21.41
N LEU A 153 7.61 -1.82 -21.54
CA LEU A 153 6.44 -1.00 -21.27
C LEU A 153 5.30 -1.29 -22.24
N VAL A 154 5.62 -1.44 -23.53
CA VAL A 154 4.63 -1.86 -24.54
C VAL A 154 4.06 -3.24 -24.21
N ALA A 155 4.91 -4.19 -23.78
CA ALA A 155 4.45 -5.50 -23.32
C ALA A 155 3.54 -5.41 -22.09
N ALA A 156 3.88 -4.57 -21.10
CA ALA A 156 3.04 -4.32 -19.93
C ALA A 156 1.69 -3.71 -20.32
N LEU A 157 1.68 -2.73 -21.21
CA LEU A 157 0.44 -2.15 -21.75
C LEU A 157 -0.39 -3.21 -22.49
N GLY A 158 0.25 -4.06 -23.29
CA GLY A 158 -0.38 -5.20 -23.96
C GLY A 158 -1.07 -6.15 -22.97
N ALA A 159 -0.41 -6.45 -21.84
CA ALA A 159 -1.00 -7.27 -20.78
C ALA A 159 -2.23 -6.61 -20.15
N VAL A 160 -2.18 -5.30 -19.88
CA VAL A 160 -3.33 -4.54 -19.37
C VAL A 160 -4.47 -4.54 -20.38
N LEU A 161 -4.20 -4.31 -21.67
CA LEU A 161 -5.21 -4.37 -22.73
C LEU A 161 -5.80 -5.79 -22.87
N ALA A 162 -4.98 -6.83 -22.70
CA ALA A 162 -5.47 -8.21 -22.70
C ALA A 162 -6.50 -8.45 -21.58
N VAL A 163 -6.31 -7.88 -20.38
CA VAL A 163 -7.32 -7.95 -19.30
C VAL A 163 -8.65 -7.35 -19.77
N PHE A 164 -8.64 -6.15 -20.37
CA PHE A 164 -9.88 -5.53 -20.87
C PHE A 164 -10.55 -6.35 -21.97
N VAL A 165 -9.77 -6.96 -22.86
CA VAL A 165 -10.30 -7.84 -23.93
C VAL A 165 -10.93 -9.08 -23.32
N LEU A 166 -10.27 -9.73 -22.37
CA LEU A 166 -10.78 -10.92 -21.67
C LEU A 166 -12.10 -10.60 -20.95
N GLN A 167 -12.21 -9.46 -20.29
CA GLN A 167 -13.43 -9.01 -19.64
C GLN A 167 -14.58 -8.80 -20.65
N LYS A 168 -14.29 -8.16 -21.78
CA LYS A 168 -15.29 -7.97 -22.85
C LYS A 168 -15.75 -9.29 -23.49
N LEU A 169 -14.86 -10.28 -23.56
CA LEU A 169 -15.18 -11.63 -24.02
C LEU A 169 -15.91 -12.48 -22.98
N GLY A 170 -16.16 -11.96 -21.77
CA GLY A 170 -16.84 -12.68 -20.70
C GLY A 170 -16.02 -13.82 -20.08
N VAL A 171 -14.68 -13.79 -20.22
CA VAL A 171 -13.81 -14.81 -19.61
C VAL A 171 -13.79 -14.59 -18.11
N LEU A 172 -14.29 -15.53 -17.33
CA LEU A 172 -14.35 -15.47 -15.85
C LEU A 172 -13.33 -16.38 -15.16
N GLN A 173 -12.53 -17.12 -15.90
CA GLN A 173 -11.56 -18.08 -15.36
C GLN A 173 -10.39 -17.36 -14.72
N ILE A 174 -10.27 -17.45 -13.40
CA ILE A 174 -9.23 -16.76 -12.57
C ILE A 174 -7.81 -17.10 -13.04
N TYR A 175 -7.55 -18.37 -13.45
CA TYR A 175 -6.22 -18.77 -13.90
C TYR A 175 -5.73 -18.01 -15.15
N VAL A 176 -6.65 -17.58 -16.03
CA VAL A 176 -6.31 -16.79 -17.23
C VAL A 176 -5.77 -15.42 -16.80
N TYR A 177 -6.47 -14.76 -15.87
CA TYR A 177 -6.05 -13.46 -15.31
C TYR A 177 -4.73 -13.60 -14.52
N PHE A 178 -4.54 -14.72 -13.82
CA PHE A 178 -3.28 -14.99 -13.13
C PHE A 178 -2.10 -15.08 -14.10
N ILE A 179 -2.26 -15.76 -15.24
CA ILE A 179 -1.22 -15.83 -16.30
C ILE A 179 -0.91 -14.42 -16.84
N VAL A 180 -1.94 -13.63 -17.14
CA VAL A 180 -1.76 -12.24 -17.61
C VAL A 180 -1.08 -11.40 -16.54
N GLY A 181 -1.42 -11.59 -15.26
CA GLY A 181 -0.77 -10.93 -14.12
C GLY A 181 0.71 -11.26 -14.01
N ILE A 182 1.10 -12.53 -14.24
CA ILE A 182 2.51 -12.92 -14.29
C ILE A 182 3.23 -12.24 -15.47
N LEU A 183 2.61 -12.20 -16.64
CA LEU A 183 3.18 -11.51 -17.82
C LEU A 183 3.37 -10.01 -17.56
N LEU A 184 2.39 -9.37 -16.91
CA LEU A 184 2.47 -7.98 -16.50
C LEU A 184 3.61 -7.77 -15.48
N TRP A 185 3.73 -8.66 -14.49
CA TRP A 185 4.79 -8.62 -13.48
C TRP A 185 6.18 -8.72 -14.11
N ILE A 186 6.39 -9.70 -15.02
CA ILE A 186 7.65 -9.87 -15.75
C ILE A 186 7.95 -8.63 -16.60
N SER A 187 6.94 -8.10 -17.28
CA SER A 187 7.08 -6.92 -18.14
C SER A 187 7.50 -5.69 -17.34
N LEU A 188 6.88 -5.43 -16.19
CA LEU A 188 7.24 -4.33 -15.31
C LEU A 188 8.65 -4.52 -14.72
N TYR A 189 8.98 -5.74 -14.26
CA TYR A 189 10.31 -6.06 -13.76
C TYR A 189 11.41 -5.78 -14.81
N LYS A 190 11.21 -6.27 -16.04
CA LYS A 190 12.15 -6.06 -17.17
C LYS A 190 12.16 -4.60 -17.65
N ALA A 191 11.07 -3.87 -17.49
CA ALA A 191 11.00 -2.45 -17.79
C ALA A 191 11.77 -1.57 -16.80
N GLY A 192 12.23 -2.10 -15.66
CA GLY A 192 12.86 -1.29 -14.59
C GLY A 192 11.85 -0.59 -13.69
N ILE A 193 10.58 -1.00 -13.72
CA ILE A 193 9.51 -0.53 -12.85
C ILE A 193 9.31 -1.54 -11.71
N HIS A 194 8.87 -1.05 -10.53
CA HIS A 194 8.58 -1.93 -9.41
C HIS A 194 7.51 -2.97 -9.78
N PRO A 195 7.85 -4.26 -9.80
CA PRO A 195 6.94 -5.30 -10.29
C PRO A 195 5.72 -5.52 -9.40
N THR A 196 5.76 -5.07 -8.14
CA THR A 196 4.62 -5.07 -7.21
C THR A 196 3.41 -4.28 -7.71
N LEU A 197 3.64 -3.28 -8.59
CA LEU A 197 2.57 -2.54 -9.25
C LEU A 197 1.66 -3.44 -10.09
N ALA A 198 2.16 -4.59 -10.58
CA ALA A 198 1.31 -5.57 -11.26
C ALA A 198 0.16 -6.04 -10.37
N GLY A 199 0.42 -6.24 -9.07
CA GLY A 199 -0.61 -6.61 -8.09
C GLY A 199 -1.70 -5.55 -8.03
N VAL A 200 -1.33 -4.29 -7.79
CA VAL A 200 -2.29 -3.18 -7.71
C VAL A 200 -3.11 -3.04 -9.00
N ILE A 201 -2.43 -3.06 -10.15
CA ILE A 201 -3.09 -2.94 -11.45
C ILE A 201 -4.10 -4.07 -11.66
N MET A 202 -3.72 -5.32 -11.37
CA MET A 202 -4.62 -6.47 -11.50
C MET A 202 -5.79 -6.40 -10.52
N GLY A 203 -5.56 -5.96 -9.28
CA GLY A 203 -6.62 -5.72 -8.29
C GLY A 203 -7.63 -4.67 -8.77
N LEU A 204 -7.15 -3.51 -9.22
CA LEU A 204 -7.99 -2.44 -9.76
C LEU A 204 -8.76 -2.84 -11.02
N LEU A 205 -8.18 -3.69 -11.86
CA LEU A 205 -8.82 -4.19 -13.08
C LEU A 205 -9.77 -5.35 -12.81
N THR A 206 -9.82 -5.91 -11.60
CA THR A 206 -10.78 -6.98 -11.25
C THR A 206 -12.20 -6.49 -11.44
N PRO A 207 -13.05 -7.24 -12.21
CA PRO A 207 -14.42 -6.81 -12.46
C PRO A 207 -15.27 -6.90 -11.19
N ALA A 208 -16.02 -5.84 -10.87
CA ALA A 208 -16.97 -5.81 -9.76
C ALA A 208 -18.35 -6.41 -10.20
N VAL A 209 -18.33 -7.66 -10.67
CA VAL A 209 -19.55 -8.39 -11.11
C VAL A 209 -20.01 -9.28 -9.98
N ALA A 210 -21.33 -9.32 -9.74
CA ALA A 210 -21.94 -10.16 -8.71
C ALA A 210 -21.78 -11.66 -9.06
N VAL A 211 -21.42 -12.46 -8.06
CA VAL A 211 -21.37 -13.92 -8.14
C VAL A 211 -22.19 -14.51 -7.00
N SER A 212 -22.65 -15.77 -7.17
CA SER A 212 -23.42 -16.45 -6.12
C SER A 212 -22.56 -16.72 -4.88
N ALA A 213 -23.07 -16.33 -3.72
CA ALA A 213 -22.40 -16.51 -2.43
C ALA A 213 -22.47 -17.95 -1.87
N LYS A 214 -23.09 -18.92 -2.57
CA LYS A 214 -23.40 -20.27 -2.09
C LYS A 214 -22.28 -21.05 -1.42
N ASN A 215 -21.01 -20.69 -1.65
CA ASN A 215 -19.84 -21.37 -1.07
C ASN A 215 -18.97 -20.43 -0.20
N HIS A 216 -19.45 -19.23 0.11
CA HIS A 216 -18.65 -18.19 0.77
C HIS A 216 -19.39 -17.49 1.91
N GLU A 217 -20.31 -18.21 2.58
CA GLU A 217 -21.14 -17.70 3.71
C GLU A 217 -20.32 -17.10 4.87
N HIS A 218 -19.01 -17.46 4.96
CA HIS A 218 -18.10 -16.98 5.99
C HIS A 218 -17.47 -15.61 5.68
N LEU A 219 -17.69 -15.05 4.48
CA LEU A 219 -16.97 -13.85 4.06
C LEU A 219 -17.72 -12.55 4.31
N VAL A 220 -19.05 -12.56 4.43
CA VAL A 220 -19.82 -11.30 4.56
C VAL A 220 -21.19 -11.49 5.22
N ASP A 221 -21.63 -10.45 5.95
CA ASP A 221 -23.03 -10.13 6.20
C ASP A 221 -23.68 -9.66 4.89
N VAL A 222 -24.13 -10.59 4.08
CA VAL A 222 -24.75 -10.29 2.79
C VAL A 222 -26.26 -10.35 2.95
N GLU A 223 -26.90 -9.19 2.98
CA GLU A 223 -28.36 -9.09 3.09
C GLU A 223 -29.10 -9.73 1.89
N ASP A 224 -28.45 -9.81 0.71
CA ASP A 224 -29.05 -10.32 -0.54
C ASP A 224 -28.45 -11.63 -1.07
N GLY A 225 -27.45 -12.22 -0.38
CA GLY A 225 -26.81 -13.49 -0.77
C GLY A 225 -25.92 -13.40 -2.03
N THR A 226 -25.54 -12.19 -2.45
CA THR A 226 -24.64 -11.97 -3.59
C THR A 226 -23.35 -11.31 -3.15
N LEU A 227 -22.21 -11.75 -3.72
CA LEU A 227 -20.88 -11.20 -3.54
C LEU A 227 -20.33 -10.75 -4.88
N THR A 228 -19.56 -9.68 -4.89
CA THR A 228 -18.78 -9.35 -6.08
C THR A 228 -17.51 -10.21 -6.17
N ILE A 229 -16.96 -10.36 -7.39
CA ILE A 229 -15.66 -11.03 -7.58
C ILE A 229 -14.58 -10.35 -6.75
N VAL A 230 -14.63 -9.02 -6.61
CA VAL A 230 -13.70 -8.22 -5.81
C VAL A 230 -13.74 -8.63 -4.34
N GLU A 231 -14.92 -8.63 -3.72
CA GLU A 231 -15.11 -9.00 -2.32
C GLU A 231 -14.70 -10.44 -2.03
N LYS A 232 -15.04 -11.36 -2.95
CA LYS A 232 -14.62 -12.75 -2.86
C LYS A 232 -13.11 -12.89 -2.85
N LEU A 233 -12.42 -12.33 -3.85
CA LEU A 233 -10.96 -12.43 -3.94
C LEU A 233 -10.27 -11.72 -2.78
N GLU A 234 -10.78 -10.56 -2.37
CA GLU A 234 -10.28 -9.85 -1.20
C GLU A 234 -10.36 -10.74 0.05
N GLY A 235 -11.51 -11.33 0.34
CA GLY A 235 -11.68 -12.22 1.49
C GLY A 235 -10.78 -13.46 1.44
N ASP A 236 -10.65 -14.09 0.27
CA ASP A 236 -9.81 -15.28 0.08
C ASP A 236 -8.32 -14.97 0.28
N PHE A 237 -7.83 -13.84 -0.25
CA PHE A 237 -6.42 -13.47 -0.19
C PHE A 237 -6.03 -12.63 1.03
N HIS A 238 -6.97 -11.96 1.69
CA HIS A 238 -6.69 -11.11 2.85
C HIS A 238 -5.99 -11.86 3.97
N ARG A 239 -6.52 -13.03 4.37
CA ARG A 239 -5.91 -13.86 5.43
C ARG A 239 -4.52 -14.34 5.03
N PHE A 240 -4.34 -14.81 3.81
CA PHE A 240 -3.04 -15.25 3.31
C PHE A 240 -2.04 -14.08 3.31
N SER A 241 -2.46 -12.92 2.83
CA SER A 241 -1.63 -11.71 2.83
C SER A 241 -1.24 -11.30 4.26
N ALA A 242 -2.21 -11.15 5.16
CA ALA A 242 -1.97 -10.65 6.52
C ALA A 242 -1.15 -11.62 7.39
N PHE A 243 -1.41 -12.95 7.29
CA PHE A 243 -0.79 -13.92 8.20
C PHE A 243 0.42 -14.66 7.63
N ILE A 244 0.66 -14.59 6.33
CA ILE A 244 1.80 -15.25 5.68
C ILE A 244 2.70 -14.24 4.98
N VAL A 245 2.17 -13.45 4.05
CA VAL A 245 3.01 -12.53 3.23
C VAL A 245 3.64 -11.45 4.10
N VAL A 246 2.84 -10.72 4.88
CA VAL A 246 3.34 -9.62 5.72
C VAL A 246 4.32 -10.09 6.79
N PRO A 247 4.10 -11.17 7.55
CA PRO A 247 5.10 -11.68 8.49
C PRO A 247 6.41 -12.14 7.82
N ILE A 248 6.35 -12.79 6.66
CA ILE A 248 7.57 -13.19 5.93
C ILE A 248 8.31 -11.94 5.44
N PHE A 249 7.60 -10.96 4.90
CA PHE A 249 8.18 -9.68 4.49
C PHE A 249 8.83 -8.95 5.67
N ALA A 250 8.13 -8.85 6.80
CA ALA A 250 8.66 -8.23 8.02
C ALA A 250 9.90 -8.97 8.52
N PHE A 251 9.87 -10.30 8.57
CA PHE A 251 11.03 -11.11 8.93
C PHE A 251 12.22 -10.86 8.02
N ALA A 252 12.02 -10.82 6.72
CA ALA A 252 13.10 -10.65 5.74
C ALA A 252 13.71 -9.22 5.75
N ASN A 253 12.90 -8.19 6.06
CA ASN A 253 13.32 -6.79 5.95
C ASN A 253 13.66 -6.13 7.30
N SER A 254 13.37 -6.76 8.45
CA SER A 254 13.70 -6.24 9.78
C SER A 254 15.09 -6.64 10.28
N GLY A 255 15.93 -7.22 9.45
CA GLY A 255 17.29 -7.65 9.76
C GLY A 255 18.27 -6.49 9.90
N ILE A 256 18.09 -5.64 10.92
CA ILE A 256 18.96 -4.48 11.19
C ILE A 256 19.97 -4.85 12.27
N GLU A 257 21.26 -4.57 12.04
CA GLU A 257 22.30 -4.69 13.07
C GLU A 257 22.17 -3.57 14.09
N LEU A 258 21.95 -3.95 15.34
CA LEU A 258 21.84 -3.03 16.49
C LEU A 258 23.19 -2.94 17.23
N SER A 259 24.23 -2.44 16.57
CA SER A 259 25.50 -2.13 17.24
C SER A 259 25.45 -0.74 17.86
N SER A 260 26.29 -0.49 18.89
CA SER A 260 26.42 0.85 19.48
C SER A 260 26.88 1.90 18.46
N ALA A 261 27.66 1.49 17.46
CA ALA A 261 28.08 2.34 16.36
C ALA A 261 26.89 2.68 15.43
N ALA A 262 26.06 1.69 15.06
CA ALA A 262 24.87 1.90 14.23
C ALA A 262 23.85 2.82 14.93
N ILE A 263 23.62 2.65 16.22
CA ILE A 263 22.73 3.50 17.01
C ILE A 263 23.25 4.94 17.04
N LYS A 264 24.54 5.15 17.31
CA LYS A 264 25.15 6.49 17.29
C LYS A 264 25.05 7.14 15.90
N ALA A 265 25.30 6.37 14.84
CA ALA A 265 25.16 6.84 13.46
C ALA A 265 23.71 7.23 13.15
N ALA A 266 22.72 6.45 13.58
CA ALA A 266 21.30 6.76 13.39
C ALA A 266 20.91 8.06 14.14
N ILE A 267 21.35 8.25 15.39
CA ILE A 267 21.08 9.46 16.18
C ILE A 267 21.75 10.69 15.54
N ALA A 268 22.92 10.54 14.93
CA ALA A 268 23.62 11.62 14.23
C ALA A 268 23.09 11.88 12.82
N SER A 269 22.22 11.01 12.28
CA SER A 269 21.75 11.07 10.89
C SER A 269 20.59 12.05 10.73
N PRO A 270 20.72 13.08 9.86
CA PRO A 270 19.61 13.95 9.49
C PRO A 270 18.46 13.17 8.84
N ILE A 271 18.77 12.05 8.14
CA ILE A 271 17.77 11.19 7.50
C ILE A 271 16.83 10.59 8.55
N ALA A 272 17.39 10.03 9.65
CA ALA A 272 16.59 9.45 10.72
C ALA A 272 15.69 10.49 11.40
N TRP A 273 16.21 11.68 11.66
CA TRP A 273 15.42 12.77 12.21
C TRP A 273 14.37 13.32 11.23
N GLY A 274 14.70 13.39 9.93
CA GLY A 274 13.77 13.77 8.89
C GLY A 274 12.57 12.80 8.79
N ILE A 275 12.84 11.49 8.82
CA ILE A 275 11.79 10.45 8.84
C ILE A 275 10.98 10.56 10.14
N PHE A 276 11.61 10.60 11.29
CA PHE A 276 10.94 10.68 12.58
C PHE A 276 10.04 11.92 12.69
N ALA A 277 10.57 13.11 12.38
CA ALA A 277 9.81 14.35 12.43
C ALA A 277 8.69 14.37 11.37
N GLY A 278 8.95 13.82 10.17
CA GLY A 278 7.94 13.68 9.13
C GLY A 278 6.76 12.83 9.57
N LEU A 279 7.02 11.67 10.17
CA LEU A 279 5.96 10.75 10.63
C LEU A 279 5.25 11.29 11.88
N VAL A 280 5.99 11.66 12.92
CA VAL A 280 5.40 11.98 14.25
C VAL A 280 4.79 13.38 14.29
N ILE A 281 5.34 14.33 13.55
CA ILE A 281 4.88 15.72 13.54
C ILE A 281 4.21 16.07 12.22
N GLY A 282 4.87 15.74 11.10
CA GLY A 282 4.43 16.14 9.78
C GLY A 282 3.08 15.55 9.41
N LYS A 283 2.88 14.26 9.61
CA LYS A 283 1.66 13.58 9.21
C LYS A 283 0.43 14.05 9.99
N PRO A 284 0.43 14.07 11.34
CA PRO A 284 -0.71 14.60 12.11
C PRO A 284 -1.02 16.06 11.79
N LEU A 285 0.01 16.89 11.71
CA LEU A 285 -0.18 18.32 11.40
C LEU A 285 -0.66 18.52 9.96
N GLY A 286 -0.14 17.76 8.99
CA GLY A 286 -0.56 17.83 7.60
C GLY A 286 -2.04 17.52 7.44
N ILE A 287 -2.49 16.38 7.98
CA ILE A 287 -3.90 15.97 7.98
C ILE A 287 -4.77 17.03 8.68
N PHE A 288 -4.36 17.49 9.85
CA PHE A 288 -5.12 18.47 10.64
C PHE A 288 -5.24 19.82 9.93
N LEU A 289 -4.12 20.38 9.47
CA LEU A 289 -4.10 21.71 8.84
C LEU A 289 -4.90 21.75 7.54
N THR A 290 -4.70 20.77 6.66
CA THR A 290 -5.42 20.73 5.37
C THR A 290 -6.90 20.47 5.57
N SER A 291 -7.29 19.60 6.52
CA SER A 291 -8.69 19.39 6.86
C SER A 291 -9.33 20.68 7.39
N LYS A 292 -8.66 21.40 8.29
CA LYS A 292 -9.17 22.69 8.80
C LYS A 292 -9.28 23.75 7.71
N VAL A 293 -8.29 23.89 6.87
CA VAL A 293 -8.31 24.85 5.75
C VAL A 293 -9.47 24.51 4.79
N ALA A 294 -9.66 23.23 4.46
CA ALA A 294 -10.74 22.78 3.59
C ALA A 294 -12.13 23.08 4.16
N VAL A 295 -12.31 22.87 5.46
CA VAL A 295 -13.57 23.21 6.16
C VAL A 295 -13.78 24.72 6.23
N ALA A 296 -12.74 25.49 6.55
CA ALA A 296 -12.80 26.96 6.59
C ALA A 296 -13.12 27.56 5.23
N ALA A 297 -12.57 26.97 4.15
CA ALA A 297 -12.89 27.33 2.77
C ALA A 297 -14.25 26.80 2.27
N LYS A 298 -15.02 26.11 3.10
CA LYS A 298 -16.31 25.49 2.77
C LYS A 298 -16.24 24.52 1.58
N LEU A 299 -15.08 23.92 1.35
CA LEU A 299 -14.86 22.91 0.30
C LEU A 299 -15.42 21.55 0.69
N VAL A 300 -15.37 21.22 1.99
CA VAL A 300 -15.80 19.93 2.53
C VAL A 300 -16.46 20.10 3.89
N GLU A 301 -17.29 19.11 4.24
CA GLU A 301 -17.83 18.93 5.57
C GLU A 301 -17.16 17.70 6.21
N LEU A 302 -16.73 17.81 7.46
CA LEU A 302 -16.22 16.67 8.21
C LEU A 302 -17.38 15.79 8.69
N PRO A 303 -17.15 14.46 8.81
CA PRO A 303 -18.16 13.57 9.35
C PRO A 303 -18.66 14.00 10.73
N VAL A 304 -19.93 13.76 11.01
CA VAL A 304 -20.58 14.12 12.28
C VAL A 304 -19.83 13.48 13.45
N GLY A 305 -19.49 14.31 14.46
CA GLY A 305 -18.75 13.86 15.65
C GLY A 305 -17.24 13.98 15.55
N THR A 306 -16.67 14.41 14.42
CA THR A 306 -15.22 14.63 14.27
C THR A 306 -14.81 15.95 14.94
N LYS A 307 -14.34 15.88 16.19
CA LYS A 307 -13.76 17.02 16.91
C LYS A 307 -12.30 17.25 16.45
N ASN A 308 -11.78 18.48 16.68
CA ASN A 308 -10.38 18.82 16.36
C ASN A 308 -9.36 17.82 16.94
N GLN A 309 -9.62 17.27 18.14
CA GLN A 309 -8.77 16.27 18.77
C GLN A 309 -8.77 14.93 18.00
N ALA A 310 -9.89 14.60 17.37
CA ALA A 310 -10.05 13.40 16.57
C ALA A 310 -9.22 13.46 15.27
N LEU A 311 -9.11 14.64 14.63
CA LEU A 311 -8.28 14.82 13.44
C LEU A 311 -6.78 14.66 13.74
N VAL A 312 -6.33 15.12 14.91
CA VAL A 312 -4.94 14.91 15.36
C VAL A 312 -4.70 13.43 15.65
N ALA A 313 -5.64 12.76 16.33
CA ALA A 313 -5.55 11.33 16.63
C ALA A 313 -5.59 10.43 15.38
N VAL A 314 -6.27 10.85 14.33
CA VAL A 314 -6.28 10.13 13.03
C VAL A 314 -4.93 10.22 12.32
N GLY A 315 -4.17 11.28 12.54
CA GLY A 315 -2.88 11.49 11.91
C GLY A 315 -1.67 10.96 12.70
N SER A 316 -1.86 10.68 13.98
CA SER A 316 -0.79 10.17 14.86
C SER A 316 -0.69 8.66 14.89
#